data_5b0ed9b1fbd2ab36dfe2a3b4a7006495
#
_entry.id   5b0ed9b1fbd2ab36dfe2a3b4a7006495
#
_cell.length_a   1.000
_cell.length_b   1.000
_cell.length_c   1.000
_cell.angle_alpha   90.00
_cell.angle_beta   90.00
_cell.angle_gamma   90.00
#
_symmetry.space_group_name_H-M   'P 1'
#
loop_
_entity.id
_entity.type
_entity.pdbx_description
1 polymer ?
#
loop_
_entity_poly.entity_id
_entity_poly.type
_entity_poly.pdbx_seq_one_letter_code
_entity_poly.pdbx_strand_id
1 'polypeptide(L)'
;MSDLVLQLKQINKYFGQSHVIKDVNIDFEKGHFVTFLGPSGCGKTTLLRMVAGFYEPDDGEILLNGKRIERIPPYSRNTAMVFQEYALFPHMNVFDNVSYGLRVKNRPKEEIERRVKEALDLMQLKGMEDRFPNQMSGGQQQRVAIARALVMNPEVLLLDEPLSNLDAKLRES
;
A
#
# COMPACT_ATOMS: atom_id res chain seq x y z
N MET A 1 20.52 -9.94 15.53
CA MET A 1 20.57 -9.09 14.33
C MET A 1 19.16 -8.61 14.10
N SER A 2 18.93 -7.29 14.03
CA SER A 2 17.60 -6.75 13.70
C SER A 2 17.19 -7.25 12.30
N ASP A 3 15.98 -7.81 12.18
CA ASP A 3 15.43 -8.35 10.93
C ASP A 3 14.86 -7.16 10.11
N LEU A 4 15.75 -6.34 9.54
CA LEU A 4 15.38 -5.15 8.79
C LEU A 4 14.77 -5.54 7.43
N VAL A 5 13.52 -5.11 7.20
CA VAL A 5 12.81 -5.37 5.94
C VAL A 5 12.96 -4.21 4.96
N LEU A 6 12.90 -2.96 5.43
CA LEU A 6 13.01 -1.76 4.60
C LEU A 6 13.98 -0.77 5.23
N GLN A 7 14.84 -0.20 4.42
CA GLN A 7 15.78 0.85 4.86
C GLN A 7 15.74 2.02 3.88
N LEU A 8 15.66 3.21 4.42
CA LEU A 8 15.80 4.47 3.69
C LEU A 8 17.11 5.11 4.15
N LYS A 9 18.02 5.41 3.22
CA LYS A 9 19.32 5.95 3.51
C LYS A 9 19.57 7.22 2.72
N GLN A 10 19.70 8.35 3.44
CA GLN A 10 20.01 9.68 2.90
C GLN A 10 19.04 10.10 1.77
N ILE A 11 17.75 9.76 1.92
CA ILE A 11 16.74 10.01 0.89
C ILE A 11 16.51 11.51 0.76
N ASN A 12 16.68 12.00 -0.47
CA ASN A 12 16.38 13.37 -0.85
C ASN A 12 15.41 13.38 -2.04
N LYS A 13 14.44 14.33 -2.03
CA LYS A 13 13.52 14.53 -3.13
C LYS A 13 13.20 16.00 -3.34
N TYR A 14 13.35 16.42 -4.59
CA TYR A 14 13.02 17.76 -5.05
C TYR A 14 11.84 17.73 -6.03
N PHE A 15 11.01 18.75 -6.00
CA PHE A 15 10.02 19.06 -7.02
C PHE A 15 10.27 20.52 -7.47
N GLY A 16 10.90 20.65 -8.65
CA GLY A 16 11.43 21.95 -9.09
C GLY A 16 12.46 22.49 -8.09
N GLN A 17 12.21 23.65 -7.51
CA GLN A 17 13.10 24.26 -6.49
C GLN A 17 12.74 23.84 -5.05
N SER A 18 11.66 23.10 -4.85
CA SER A 18 11.21 22.70 -3.51
C SER A 18 11.89 21.41 -3.06
N HIS A 19 12.67 21.47 -1.98
CA HIS A 19 13.28 20.29 -1.32
C HIS A 19 12.27 19.69 -0.34
N VAL A 20 11.49 18.70 -0.78
CA VAL A 20 10.35 18.11 -0.05
C VAL A 20 10.80 17.04 0.94
N ILE A 21 11.72 16.18 0.57
CA ILE A 21 12.31 15.15 1.45
C ILE A 21 13.79 15.50 1.63
N LYS A 22 14.23 15.61 2.90
CA LYS A 22 15.55 16.13 3.25
C LYS A 22 16.29 15.13 4.11
N ASP A 23 17.29 14.46 3.53
CA ASP A 23 18.20 13.53 4.20
C ASP A 23 17.51 12.54 5.15
N VAL A 24 16.45 11.88 4.67
CA VAL A 24 15.67 10.95 5.49
C VAL A 24 16.43 9.63 5.63
N ASN A 25 16.65 9.24 6.90
CA ASN A 25 17.29 7.99 7.29
C ASN A 25 16.37 7.23 8.25
N ILE A 26 15.82 6.09 7.82
CA ILE A 26 14.89 5.29 8.64
C ILE A 26 15.10 3.80 8.33
N ASP A 27 15.18 2.99 9.38
CA ASP A 27 15.18 1.54 9.32
C ASP A 27 13.85 0.98 9.83
N PHE A 28 13.30 -0.01 9.12
CA PHE A 28 12.04 -0.66 9.49
C PHE A 28 12.28 -2.15 9.70
N GLU A 29 11.86 -2.63 10.87
CA GLU A 29 11.95 -4.04 11.22
C GLU A 29 10.71 -4.80 10.72
N LYS A 30 10.90 -6.06 10.39
CA LYS A 30 9.83 -6.96 9.94
C LYS A 30 8.78 -7.14 11.04
N GLY A 31 7.50 -7.14 10.64
CA GLY A 31 6.38 -7.35 11.53
C GLY A 31 5.99 -6.13 12.37
N HIS A 32 6.64 -4.98 12.18
CA HIS A 32 6.28 -3.74 12.86
C HIS A 32 5.26 -2.94 12.06
N PHE A 33 4.35 -2.31 12.80
CA PHE A 33 3.46 -1.28 12.26
C PHE A 33 4.06 0.09 12.59
N VAL A 34 4.29 0.90 11.56
CA VAL A 34 4.91 2.23 11.69
C VAL A 34 3.98 3.29 11.13
N THR A 35 3.78 4.38 11.85
CA THR A 35 2.95 5.51 11.43
C THR A 35 3.77 6.78 11.27
N PHE A 36 3.65 7.43 10.12
CA PHE A 36 4.19 8.77 9.89
C PHE A 36 3.20 9.83 10.36
N LEU A 37 3.58 10.59 11.36
CA LEU A 37 2.80 11.72 11.88
C LEU A 37 3.40 13.05 11.40
N GLY A 38 2.55 13.99 11.06
CA GLY A 38 2.97 15.33 10.64
C GLY A 38 1.88 16.07 9.86
N PRO A 39 2.02 17.39 9.68
CA PRO A 39 1.05 18.22 8.97
C PRO A 39 0.92 17.81 7.50
N SER A 40 -0.16 18.27 6.85
CA SER A 40 -0.33 18.10 5.40
C SER A 40 0.83 18.78 4.66
N GLY A 41 1.33 18.13 3.61
CA GLY A 41 2.43 18.66 2.79
C GLY A 41 3.84 18.43 3.36
N CYS A 42 4.02 17.78 4.52
CA CYS A 42 5.37 17.49 5.05
C CYS A 42 6.09 16.31 4.35
N GLY A 43 5.54 15.75 3.28
CA GLY A 43 6.22 14.75 2.46
C GLY A 43 5.87 13.29 2.75
N LYS A 44 4.94 12.96 3.67
CA LYS A 44 4.55 11.56 3.99
C LYS A 44 4.15 10.75 2.76
N THR A 45 3.17 11.24 2.01
CA THR A 45 2.71 10.61 0.76
C THR A 45 3.83 10.49 -0.27
N THR A 46 4.71 11.49 -0.37
CA THR A 46 5.87 11.46 -1.26
C THR A 46 6.83 10.33 -0.88
N LEU A 47 7.12 10.18 0.41
CA LEU A 47 7.99 9.11 0.90
C LEU A 47 7.39 7.72 0.64
N LEU A 48 6.09 7.53 0.94
CA LEU A 48 5.37 6.28 0.65
C LEU A 48 5.41 5.95 -0.85
N ARG A 49 5.18 6.95 -1.71
CA ARG A 49 5.22 6.78 -3.18
C ARG A 49 6.61 6.47 -3.70
N MET A 50 7.68 6.96 -3.08
CA MET A 50 9.05 6.56 -3.42
C MET A 50 9.31 5.10 -3.05
N VAL A 51 8.90 4.65 -1.88
CA VAL A 51 9.00 3.23 -1.49
C VAL A 51 8.18 2.34 -2.42
N ALA A 52 6.97 2.77 -2.82
CA ALA A 52 6.13 2.05 -3.78
C ALA A 52 6.66 2.08 -5.22
N GLY A 53 7.58 3.01 -5.57
CA GLY A 53 8.19 3.12 -6.89
C GLY A 53 7.48 4.07 -7.87
N PHE A 54 6.56 4.90 -7.38
CA PHE A 54 5.90 5.93 -8.21
C PHE A 54 6.77 7.18 -8.40
N TYR A 55 7.72 7.41 -7.49
CA TYR A 55 8.75 8.43 -7.60
C TYR A 55 10.11 7.81 -7.36
N GLU A 56 11.12 8.27 -8.08
CA GLU A 56 12.52 7.99 -7.76
C GLU A 56 13.06 9.06 -6.81
N PRO A 57 13.85 8.70 -5.79
CA PRO A 57 14.61 9.68 -5.03
C PRO A 57 15.63 10.38 -5.95
N ASP A 58 15.93 11.64 -5.67
CA ASP A 58 16.97 12.36 -6.41
C ASP A 58 18.37 12.01 -5.85
N ASP A 59 18.43 11.61 -4.56
CA ASP A 59 19.62 11.07 -3.92
C ASP A 59 19.24 10.09 -2.80
N GLY A 60 20.17 9.20 -2.46
CA GLY A 60 19.99 8.17 -1.44
C GLY A 60 19.61 6.80 -1.98
N GLU A 61 19.35 5.87 -1.06
CA GLU A 61 19.10 4.46 -1.37
C GLU A 61 17.85 3.95 -0.64
N ILE A 62 17.03 3.17 -1.35
CA ILE A 62 15.91 2.42 -0.77
C ILE A 62 16.25 0.93 -0.87
N LEU A 63 16.39 0.27 0.28
CA LEU A 63 16.70 -1.16 0.33
C LEU A 63 15.50 -1.94 0.89
N LEU A 64 15.09 -2.99 0.17
CA LEU A 64 14.12 -3.99 0.61
C LEU A 64 14.86 -5.32 0.80
N ASN A 65 14.89 -5.85 2.03
CA ASN A 65 15.70 -7.03 2.39
C ASN A 65 17.16 -6.90 1.91
N GLY A 66 17.76 -5.73 2.10
CA GLY A 66 19.14 -5.44 1.71
C GLY A 66 19.39 -5.25 0.20
N LYS A 67 18.34 -5.32 -0.64
CA LYS A 67 18.45 -5.10 -2.10
C LYS A 67 17.94 -3.71 -2.46
N ARG A 68 18.69 -2.99 -3.26
CA ARG A 68 18.30 -1.67 -3.77
C ARG A 68 17.09 -1.77 -4.69
N ILE A 69 16.06 -0.94 -4.44
CA ILE A 69 14.81 -0.96 -5.21
C ILE A 69 14.43 0.38 -5.84
N GLU A 70 15.19 1.45 -5.64
CA GLU A 70 14.82 2.79 -6.11
C GLU A 70 14.59 2.87 -7.62
N ARG A 71 15.29 2.05 -8.42
CA ARG A 71 15.15 1.97 -9.88
C ARG A 71 14.26 0.82 -10.37
N ILE A 72 13.71 0.03 -9.44
CA ILE A 72 12.79 -1.06 -9.78
C ILE A 72 11.39 -0.47 -9.98
N PRO A 73 10.69 -0.75 -11.10
CA PRO A 73 9.34 -0.23 -11.33
C PRO A 73 8.33 -0.80 -10.31
N PRO A 74 7.22 -0.10 -10.02
CA PRO A 74 6.24 -0.48 -8.98
C PRO A 74 5.75 -1.92 -9.09
N TYR A 75 5.42 -2.39 -10.29
CA TYR A 75 4.88 -3.74 -10.54
C TYR A 75 5.88 -4.87 -10.29
N SER A 76 7.18 -4.56 -10.19
CA SER A 76 8.26 -5.51 -9.93
C SER A 76 8.78 -5.45 -8.48
N ARG A 77 8.28 -4.50 -7.67
CA ARG A 77 8.61 -4.43 -6.24
C ARG A 77 7.70 -5.38 -5.44
N ASN A 78 8.23 -5.98 -4.38
CA ASN A 78 7.40 -6.78 -3.46
C ASN A 78 6.76 -5.88 -2.37
N THR A 79 6.23 -4.75 -2.80
CA THR A 79 5.49 -3.79 -1.99
C THR A 79 4.07 -3.65 -2.52
N ALA A 80 3.12 -3.32 -1.66
CA ALA A 80 1.76 -2.97 -2.06
C ALA A 80 1.36 -1.63 -1.43
N MET A 81 0.60 -0.83 -2.16
CA MET A 81 0.14 0.47 -1.69
C MET A 81 -1.38 0.58 -1.76
N VAL A 82 -1.99 1.03 -0.68
CA VAL A 82 -3.39 1.44 -0.60
C VAL A 82 -3.43 2.96 -0.62
N PHE A 83 -4.08 3.52 -1.62
CA PHE A 83 -4.23 4.96 -1.81
C PHE A 83 -5.37 5.52 -0.94
N GLN A 84 -5.31 6.80 -0.65
CA GLN A 84 -6.33 7.53 0.11
C GLN A 84 -7.75 7.37 -0.47
N GLU A 85 -7.90 7.35 -1.79
CA GLU A 85 -9.18 7.17 -2.50
C GLU A 85 -9.47 5.70 -2.84
N TYR A 86 -8.76 4.74 -2.21
CA TYR A 86 -8.86 3.29 -2.40
C TYR A 86 -8.56 2.79 -3.82
N ALA A 87 -8.74 3.58 -4.87
CA ALA A 87 -8.49 3.28 -6.28
C ALA A 87 -9.07 1.91 -6.72
N LEU A 88 -10.30 1.59 -6.28
CA LEU A 88 -10.99 0.38 -6.72
C LEU A 88 -11.44 0.53 -8.18
N PHE A 89 -11.43 -0.58 -8.91
CA PHE A 89 -11.97 -0.63 -10.26
C PHE A 89 -13.50 -0.64 -10.20
N PRO A 90 -14.20 0.44 -10.61
CA PRO A 90 -15.64 0.58 -10.38
C PRO A 90 -16.49 -0.39 -11.21
N HIS A 91 -15.95 -0.89 -12.31
CA HIS A 91 -16.58 -1.85 -13.23
C HIS A 91 -16.32 -3.32 -12.85
N MET A 92 -15.59 -3.57 -11.77
CA MET A 92 -15.28 -4.90 -11.24
C MET A 92 -15.98 -5.09 -9.89
N ASN A 93 -16.48 -6.30 -9.63
CA ASN A 93 -16.97 -6.68 -8.32
C ASN A 93 -15.81 -6.85 -7.31
N VAL A 94 -16.12 -7.17 -6.06
CA VAL A 94 -15.13 -7.35 -4.98
C VAL A 94 -14.14 -8.46 -5.33
N PHE A 95 -14.64 -9.63 -5.77
CA PHE A 95 -13.78 -10.76 -6.14
C PHE A 95 -12.80 -10.37 -7.26
N ASP A 96 -13.29 -9.71 -8.30
CA ASP A 96 -12.47 -9.28 -9.43
C ASP A 96 -11.44 -8.23 -9.05
N ASN A 97 -11.82 -7.26 -8.21
CA ASN A 97 -10.89 -6.27 -7.66
C ASN A 97 -9.75 -6.93 -6.89
N VAL A 98 -10.06 -7.85 -5.98
CA VAL A 98 -9.06 -8.51 -5.13
C VAL A 98 -8.19 -9.46 -5.95
N SER A 99 -8.77 -10.23 -6.86
CA SER A 99 -8.06 -11.22 -7.69
C SER A 99 -7.19 -10.61 -8.80
N TYR A 100 -7.38 -9.34 -9.12
CA TYR A 100 -6.79 -8.71 -10.31
C TYR A 100 -5.27 -8.92 -10.43
N GLY A 101 -4.52 -8.62 -9.39
CA GLY A 101 -3.07 -8.78 -9.40
C GLY A 101 -2.60 -10.23 -9.58
N LEU A 102 -3.32 -11.19 -9.01
CA LEU A 102 -3.03 -12.62 -9.18
C LEU A 102 -3.29 -13.08 -10.63
N ARG A 103 -4.37 -12.58 -11.25
CA ARG A 103 -4.67 -12.84 -12.67
C ARG A 103 -3.60 -12.27 -13.59
N VAL A 104 -3.16 -11.04 -13.35
CA VAL A 104 -2.06 -10.41 -14.12
C VAL A 104 -0.77 -11.22 -14.02
N LYS A 105 -0.53 -11.84 -12.85
CA LYS A 105 0.62 -12.76 -12.65
C LYS A 105 0.35 -14.20 -13.12
N ASN A 106 -0.76 -14.44 -13.84
CA ASN A 106 -1.14 -15.76 -14.40
C ASN A 106 -1.12 -16.88 -13.35
N ARG A 107 -1.63 -16.60 -12.12
CA ARG A 107 -1.71 -17.63 -11.08
C ARG A 107 -2.82 -18.65 -11.42
N PRO A 108 -2.67 -19.94 -11.01
CA PRO A 108 -3.71 -20.95 -11.18
C PRO A 108 -5.04 -20.52 -10.55
N LYS A 109 -6.16 -20.94 -11.14
CA LYS A 109 -7.50 -20.57 -10.70
C LYS A 109 -7.76 -20.97 -9.24
N GLU A 110 -7.37 -22.17 -8.85
CA GLU A 110 -7.52 -22.69 -7.49
C GLU A 110 -6.73 -21.85 -6.46
N GLU A 111 -5.52 -21.39 -6.83
CA GLU A 111 -4.73 -20.49 -5.99
C GLU A 111 -5.43 -19.14 -5.83
N ILE A 112 -5.97 -18.59 -6.92
CA ILE A 112 -6.70 -17.31 -6.91
C ILE A 112 -7.90 -17.43 -5.98
N GLU A 113 -8.77 -18.42 -6.16
CA GLU A 113 -9.98 -18.61 -5.35
C GLU A 113 -9.64 -18.75 -3.87
N ARG A 114 -8.65 -19.56 -3.52
CA ARG A 114 -8.20 -19.76 -2.15
C ARG A 114 -7.69 -18.46 -1.53
N ARG A 115 -6.75 -17.75 -2.20
CA ARG A 115 -6.13 -16.54 -1.66
C ARG A 115 -7.11 -15.40 -1.53
N VAL A 116 -8.02 -15.23 -2.49
CA VAL A 116 -9.08 -14.20 -2.43
C VAL A 116 -10.00 -14.48 -1.25
N LYS A 117 -10.44 -15.74 -1.07
CA LYS A 117 -11.27 -16.13 0.07
C LYS A 117 -10.57 -15.81 1.39
N GLU A 118 -9.31 -16.21 1.56
CA GLU A 118 -8.52 -15.92 2.77
C GLU A 118 -8.42 -14.41 3.03
N ALA A 119 -8.18 -13.60 2.00
CA ALA A 119 -8.08 -12.14 2.13
C ALA A 119 -9.43 -11.50 2.49
N LEU A 120 -10.54 -11.97 1.91
CA LEU A 120 -11.89 -11.48 2.22
C LEU A 120 -12.33 -11.89 3.63
N ASP A 121 -12.04 -13.11 4.06
CA ASP A 121 -12.32 -13.57 5.43
C ASP A 121 -11.54 -12.72 6.46
N LEU A 122 -10.26 -12.46 6.21
CA LEU A 122 -9.42 -11.60 7.05
C LEU A 122 -9.99 -10.18 7.19
N MET A 123 -10.54 -9.62 6.11
CA MET A 123 -11.14 -8.29 6.07
C MET A 123 -12.62 -8.26 6.49
N GLN A 124 -13.20 -9.38 6.93
CA GLN A 124 -14.62 -9.50 7.29
C GLN A 124 -15.57 -9.09 6.15
N LEU A 125 -15.24 -9.50 4.92
CA LEU A 125 -15.99 -9.22 3.69
C LEU A 125 -16.64 -10.47 3.08
N LYS A 126 -16.70 -11.57 3.83
CA LYS A 126 -17.33 -12.83 3.40
C LYS A 126 -18.78 -12.60 2.95
N GLY A 127 -19.14 -13.13 1.80
CA GLY A 127 -20.48 -12.98 1.20
C GLY A 127 -20.68 -11.67 0.44
N MET A 128 -19.60 -10.90 0.22
CA MET A 128 -19.65 -9.64 -0.55
C MET A 128 -18.94 -9.76 -1.91
N GLU A 129 -18.56 -10.96 -2.31
CA GLU A 129 -17.71 -11.25 -3.48
C GLU A 129 -18.29 -10.64 -4.78
N ASP A 130 -19.62 -10.68 -4.94
CA ASP A 130 -20.33 -10.22 -6.15
C ASP A 130 -20.73 -8.74 -6.12
N ARG A 131 -20.51 -8.04 -4.99
CA ARG A 131 -20.85 -6.61 -4.87
C ARG A 131 -19.88 -5.75 -5.65
N PHE A 132 -20.40 -4.65 -6.20
CA PHE A 132 -19.60 -3.60 -6.83
C PHE A 132 -19.26 -2.48 -5.85
N PRO A 133 -18.19 -1.70 -6.08
CA PRO A 133 -17.79 -0.61 -5.19
C PRO A 133 -18.91 0.39 -4.87
N ASN A 134 -19.75 0.72 -5.84
CA ASN A 134 -20.89 1.64 -5.65
C ASN A 134 -22.00 1.11 -4.73
N GLN A 135 -21.98 -0.17 -4.40
CA GLN A 135 -22.93 -0.84 -3.48
C GLN A 135 -22.36 -0.98 -2.06
N MET A 136 -21.21 -0.35 -1.78
CA MET A 136 -20.46 -0.54 -0.54
C MET A 136 -20.23 0.79 0.17
N SER A 137 -20.21 0.75 1.51
CA SER A 137 -19.76 1.90 2.31
C SER A 137 -18.27 2.19 2.10
N GLY A 138 -17.82 3.41 2.40
CA GLY A 138 -16.42 3.80 2.30
C GLY A 138 -15.49 2.87 3.11
N GLY A 139 -15.89 2.49 4.34
CA GLY A 139 -15.12 1.54 5.15
C GLY A 139 -15.08 0.13 4.55
N GLN A 140 -16.12 -0.31 3.84
CA GLN A 140 -16.09 -1.57 3.11
C GLN A 140 -15.17 -1.48 1.89
N GLN A 141 -15.24 -0.39 1.13
CA GLN A 141 -14.34 -0.15 0.00
C GLN A 141 -12.86 -0.12 0.44
N GLN A 142 -12.57 0.52 1.56
CA GLN A 142 -11.23 0.52 2.15
C GLN A 142 -10.74 -0.89 2.46
N ARG A 143 -11.58 -1.71 3.09
CA ARG A 143 -11.24 -3.11 3.39
C ARG A 143 -11.02 -3.95 2.12
N VAL A 144 -11.78 -3.70 1.05
CA VAL A 144 -11.52 -4.33 -0.27
C VAL A 144 -10.17 -3.91 -0.83
N ALA A 145 -9.80 -2.62 -0.73
CA ALA A 145 -8.50 -2.14 -1.19
C ALA A 145 -7.35 -2.76 -0.41
N ILE A 146 -7.51 -2.94 0.91
CA ILE A 146 -6.52 -3.63 1.75
C ILE A 146 -6.45 -5.12 1.36
N ALA A 147 -7.59 -5.81 1.18
CA ALA A 147 -7.62 -7.20 0.73
C ALA A 147 -6.91 -7.38 -0.63
N ARG A 148 -7.14 -6.47 -1.58
CA ARG A 148 -6.46 -6.45 -2.89
C ARG A 148 -4.94 -6.28 -2.77
N ALA A 149 -4.48 -5.51 -1.80
CA ALA A 149 -3.06 -5.35 -1.52
C ALA A 149 -2.47 -6.61 -0.86
N LEU A 150 -3.14 -7.15 0.16
CA LEU A 150 -2.67 -8.29 0.95
C LEU A 150 -2.65 -9.60 0.17
N VAL A 151 -3.58 -9.81 -0.78
CA VAL A 151 -3.67 -11.04 -1.58
C VAL A 151 -2.38 -11.33 -2.35
N MET A 152 -1.58 -10.28 -2.64
CA MET A 152 -0.28 -10.39 -3.30
C MET A 152 0.84 -10.85 -2.38
N ASN A 153 0.59 -10.94 -1.06
CA ASN A 153 1.55 -11.27 -0.02
C ASN A 153 2.81 -10.36 -0.07
N PRO A 154 2.65 -9.04 0.02
CA PRO A 154 3.76 -8.10 -0.04
C PRO A 154 4.64 -8.19 1.22
N GLU A 155 5.93 -7.89 1.07
CA GLU A 155 6.85 -7.75 2.22
C GLU A 155 6.60 -6.45 3.00
N VAL A 156 6.15 -5.39 2.31
CA VAL A 156 5.80 -4.10 2.89
C VAL A 156 4.45 -3.65 2.36
N LEU A 157 3.51 -3.37 3.26
CA LEU A 157 2.23 -2.75 2.97
C LEU A 157 2.29 -1.27 3.32
N LEU A 158 2.00 -0.42 2.34
CA LEU A 158 2.00 1.03 2.45
C LEU A 158 0.56 1.54 2.46
N LEU A 159 0.20 2.33 3.47
CA LEU A 159 -1.15 2.90 3.62
C LEU A 159 -1.04 4.44 3.58
N ASP A 160 -1.61 5.07 2.56
CA ASP A 160 -1.63 6.53 2.42
C ASP A 160 -2.92 7.08 3.05
N GLU A 161 -2.81 7.75 4.19
CA GLU A 161 -3.91 8.34 4.97
C GLU A 161 -5.10 7.38 5.22
N PRO A 162 -4.87 6.17 5.80
CA PRO A 162 -5.91 5.15 5.91
C PRO A 162 -7.08 5.55 6.82
N LEU A 163 -6.95 6.59 7.62
CA LEU A 163 -7.95 7.05 8.58
C LEU A 163 -8.68 8.34 8.14
N SER A 164 -8.40 8.86 6.94
CA SER A 164 -8.98 10.13 6.47
C SER A 164 -10.51 10.08 6.30
N ASN A 165 -11.06 8.89 6.05
CA ASN A 165 -12.49 8.65 5.81
C ASN A 165 -13.22 7.99 6.99
N LEU A 166 -12.57 7.83 8.15
CA LEU A 166 -13.28 7.51 9.38
C LEU A 166 -14.11 8.71 9.79
N ASP A 167 -15.42 8.48 9.98
CA ASP A 167 -16.42 9.48 10.31
C ASP A 167 -15.88 10.55 11.25
N ALA A 168 -16.15 11.82 10.94
CA ALA A 168 -15.75 12.98 11.75
C ALA A 168 -16.17 12.84 13.23
N LYS A 169 -17.20 12.03 13.51
CA LYS A 169 -17.67 11.69 14.87
C LYS A 169 -16.70 10.88 15.72
N LEU A 170 -15.75 10.15 15.13
CA LEU A 170 -14.74 9.37 15.87
C LEU A 170 -13.46 10.16 16.11
N ARG A 171 -13.32 11.36 15.54
CA ARG A 171 -12.16 12.23 15.76
C ARG A 171 -12.27 13.16 16.96
N GLU A 172 -13.46 13.30 17.53
CA GLU A 172 -13.76 14.21 18.66
C GLU A 172 -13.97 13.49 20.01
N SER A 173 -13.72 12.18 20.08
CA SER A 173 -13.85 11.40 21.34
C SER A 173 -12.44 10.95 21.88
#